data_d66e2b7b25b11fc0edd1e63a982e3232
#
_entry.id   d66e2b7b25b11fc0edd1e63a982e3232
#
_cell.length_a   1.000
_cell.length_b   1.000
_cell.length_c   1.000
_cell.angle_alpha   90.00
_cell.angle_beta   90.00
_cell.angle_gamma   90.00
#
_symmetry.space_group_name_H-M   'P 1'
#
loop_
_entity.id
_entity.type
_entity.pdbx_description
1 polymer ?
#
loop_
_entity_poly.entity_id
_entity_poly.type
_entity_poly.pdbx_seq_one_letter_code
_entity_poly.pdbx_strand_id
1 'polypeptide(L)'
;MSDLLEIKARLVLGGDVSIPEGFSHPHIDMRDGEPHSMVLGFQGIMVRKKVSRDGQFALCDDGGVLSLREGDELLSDHVSIVPMFGHSPETVTVTISKGGKEMSVEEALAIMDSYSGMEVIRGVTINGNRADPRHYADVVSAYSSRYDHPIGVGSNDMDPQVVRMLREAGAVNMKVGITDVHDVDEGFWLRLSDTVGVFGKGMVTCSLFVTDDVSDDELLDVIDRICSIGAMPDVKVRRSEETGLKEATPERYCYIQRSMKSIMERYGLDGSGFDTMCYGCRLCMIVPFKDF
;
A
#
# COMPACT_ATOMS: atom_id res chain seq x y z
N MET A 1 -12.56 21.44 -12.54
CA MET A 1 -12.35 20.01 -12.31
C MET A 1 -11.39 19.88 -11.16
N SER A 2 -11.76 19.12 -10.14
CA SER A 2 -10.86 18.81 -9.01
C SER A 2 -9.60 18.11 -9.53
N ASP A 3 -8.45 18.40 -8.92
CA ASP A 3 -7.18 17.73 -9.22
C ASP A 3 -7.32 16.22 -8.92
N LEU A 4 -6.78 15.36 -9.79
CA LEU A 4 -6.82 13.89 -9.61
C LEU A 4 -6.26 13.44 -8.26
N LEU A 5 -5.23 14.12 -7.78
CA LEU A 5 -4.65 13.88 -6.47
C LEU A 5 -5.66 14.14 -5.34
N GLU A 6 -6.42 15.25 -5.45
CA GLU A 6 -7.47 15.60 -4.50
C GLU A 6 -8.61 14.56 -4.52
N ILE A 7 -9.06 14.15 -5.70
CA ILE A 7 -10.07 13.09 -5.83
C ILE A 7 -9.60 11.81 -5.16
N LYS A 8 -8.35 11.39 -5.40
CA LYS A 8 -7.78 10.22 -4.75
C LYS A 8 -7.69 10.39 -3.24
N ALA A 9 -7.28 11.56 -2.75
CA ALA A 9 -7.22 11.86 -1.31
C ALA A 9 -8.61 11.73 -0.67
N ARG A 10 -9.64 12.34 -1.26
CA ARG A 10 -11.04 12.23 -0.81
C ARG A 10 -11.48 10.76 -0.74
N LEU A 11 -11.19 9.97 -1.76
CA LEU A 11 -11.54 8.55 -1.80
C LEU A 11 -10.76 7.73 -0.77
N VAL A 12 -9.47 7.95 -0.60
CA VAL A 12 -8.65 7.21 0.40
C VAL A 12 -9.09 7.53 1.84
N LEU A 13 -9.47 8.78 2.11
CA LEU A 13 -9.82 9.24 3.44
C LEU A 13 -11.31 9.07 3.76
N GLY A 14 -12.17 9.23 2.76
CA GLY A 14 -13.62 9.22 2.91
C GLY A 14 -14.24 7.84 3.15
N GLY A 15 -15.56 7.85 3.28
CA GLY A 15 -16.40 6.70 3.57
C GLY A 15 -16.52 5.68 2.43
N ASP A 16 -17.51 4.86 2.51
CA ASP A 16 -17.80 3.77 1.57
C ASP A 16 -18.42 4.30 0.26
N VAL A 17 -18.57 3.42 -0.72
CA VAL A 17 -19.26 3.70 -1.98
C VAL A 17 -20.60 2.96 -2.02
N SER A 18 -21.67 3.65 -2.44
CA SER A 18 -22.94 3.01 -2.78
C SER A 18 -22.96 2.61 -4.25
N ILE A 19 -23.68 1.54 -4.55
CA ILE A 19 -23.88 1.03 -5.91
C ILE A 19 -25.38 1.06 -6.24
N PRO A 20 -25.77 1.19 -7.54
CA PRO A 20 -27.18 1.14 -7.94
C PRO A 20 -27.86 -0.16 -7.49
N GLU A 21 -29.16 -0.08 -7.22
CA GLU A 21 -29.96 -1.27 -6.90
C GLU A 21 -29.92 -2.27 -8.06
N GLY A 22 -29.66 -3.55 -7.74
CA GLY A 22 -29.53 -4.60 -8.72
C GLY A 22 -28.22 -4.58 -9.53
N PHE A 23 -27.31 -3.65 -9.27
CA PHE A 23 -26.01 -3.60 -9.94
C PHE A 23 -25.16 -4.83 -9.58
N SER A 24 -24.61 -5.47 -10.59
CA SER A 24 -23.74 -6.64 -10.46
C SER A 24 -22.54 -6.50 -11.38
N HIS A 25 -21.35 -6.82 -10.88
CA HIS A 25 -20.13 -6.82 -11.68
C HIS A 25 -19.20 -7.95 -11.20
N PRO A 26 -18.54 -8.72 -12.10
CA PRO A 26 -17.76 -9.90 -11.75
C PRO A 26 -16.52 -9.59 -10.86
N HIS A 27 -16.09 -8.34 -10.79
CA HIS A 27 -14.93 -7.91 -10.01
C HIS A 27 -15.29 -7.27 -8.66
N ILE A 28 -16.55 -7.31 -8.25
CA ILE A 28 -16.93 -6.94 -6.89
C ILE A 28 -16.60 -8.11 -5.95
N ASP A 29 -15.87 -7.83 -4.88
CA ASP A 29 -15.65 -8.80 -3.81
C ASP A 29 -16.96 -9.02 -3.06
N MET A 30 -17.45 -10.26 -3.06
CA MET A 30 -18.70 -10.66 -2.41
C MET A 30 -18.39 -11.37 -1.10
N ARG A 31 -19.13 -11.05 -0.04
CA ARG A 31 -19.05 -11.76 1.25
C ARG A 31 -20.45 -12.08 1.72
N ASP A 32 -20.68 -13.32 2.09
CA ASP A 32 -21.98 -13.82 2.55
C ASP A 32 -23.13 -13.48 1.56
N GLY A 33 -22.81 -13.43 0.25
CA GLY A 33 -23.75 -13.10 -0.81
C GLY A 33 -23.98 -11.60 -1.04
N GLU A 34 -23.36 -10.73 -0.25
CA GLU A 34 -23.50 -9.28 -0.35
C GLU A 34 -22.24 -8.61 -0.91
N PRO A 35 -22.36 -7.51 -1.69
CA PRO A 35 -21.24 -6.71 -2.13
C PRO A 35 -20.44 -6.15 -0.93
N HIS A 36 -19.14 -6.43 -0.87
CA HIS A 36 -18.30 -6.02 0.25
C HIS A 36 -17.28 -4.94 -0.10
N SER A 37 -16.56 -5.12 -1.20
CA SER A 37 -15.58 -4.14 -1.65
C SER A 37 -15.29 -4.25 -3.14
N MET A 38 -14.77 -3.18 -3.73
CA MET A 38 -14.32 -3.14 -5.11
C MET A 38 -13.09 -2.25 -5.26
N VAL A 39 -12.37 -2.42 -6.36
CA VAL A 39 -11.34 -1.48 -6.79
C VAL A 39 -11.90 -0.64 -7.92
N LEU A 40 -11.91 0.67 -7.71
CA LEU A 40 -12.28 1.66 -8.72
C LEU A 40 -11.01 2.14 -9.42
N GLY A 41 -11.04 2.14 -10.76
CA GLY A 41 -9.98 2.63 -11.62
C GLY A 41 -10.49 3.78 -12.50
N PHE A 42 -9.77 4.89 -12.57
CA PHE A 42 -10.06 6.02 -13.44
C PHE A 42 -8.80 6.86 -13.68
N GLN A 43 -8.56 7.24 -14.92
CA GLN A 43 -7.45 8.13 -15.32
C GLN A 43 -6.07 7.74 -14.71
N GLY A 44 -5.78 6.42 -14.63
CA GLY A 44 -4.53 5.91 -14.07
C GLY A 44 -4.48 5.77 -12.55
N ILE A 45 -5.50 6.25 -11.84
CA ILE A 45 -5.66 6.11 -10.39
C ILE A 45 -6.41 4.81 -10.09
N MET A 46 -6.02 4.16 -9.01
CA MET A 46 -6.76 3.03 -8.43
C MET A 46 -7.01 3.26 -6.94
N VAL A 47 -8.19 2.90 -6.46
CA VAL A 47 -8.53 2.96 -5.05
C VAL A 47 -9.48 1.82 -4.66
N ARG A 48 -9.24 1.20 -3.51
CA ARG A 48 -10.16 0.20 -2.96
C ARG A 48 -11.20 0.87 -2.07
N LYS A 49 -12.46 0.57 -2.31
CA LYS A 49 -13.59 1.06 -1.51
C LYS A 49 -14.41 -0.12 -0.97
N LYS A 50 -14.90 0.04 0.25
CA LYS A 50 -15.99 -0.81 0.73
C LYS A 50 -17.29 -0.39 0.07
N VAL A 51 -18.22 -1.33 -0.04
CA VAL A 51 -19.58 -1.08 -0.53
C VAL A 51 -20.51 -0.99 0.66
N SER A 52 -21.38 0.02 0.67
CA SER A 52 -22.46 0.16 1.64
C SER A 52 -23.70 0.79 0.97
N ARG A 53 -24.88 0.65 1.59
CA ARG A 53 -26.11 1.25 1.05
C ARG A 53 -26.10 2.76 1.08
N ASP A 54 -25.53 3.33 2.16
CA ASP A 54 -25.46 4.77 2.43
C ASP A 54 -24.01 5.26 2.28
N GLY A 55 -23.35 4.90 1.18
CA GLY A 55 -21.98 5.31 0.90
C GLY A 55 -21.86 6.82 0.72
N GLN A 56 -20.76 7.40 1.20
CA GLN A 56 -20.42 8.82 0.97
C GLN A 56 -20.29 9.11 -0.53
N PHE A 57 -19.78 8.14 -1.27
CA PHE A 57 -19.63 8.19 -2.73
C PHE A 57 -20.71 7.34 -3.38
N ALA A 58 -21.14 7.73 -4.58
CA ALA A 58 -22.10 6.96 -5.37
C ALA A 58 -21.49 6.54 -6.70
N LEU A 59 -21.50 5.24 -6.98
CA LEU A 59 -21.25 4.73 -8.32
C LEU A 59 -22.59 4.79 -9.08
N CYS A 60 -22.60 5.44 -10.22
CA CYS A 60 -23.77 5.55 -11.09
C CYS A 60 -23.48 4.77 -12.38
N ASP A 61 -24.50 4.06 -12.89
CA ASP A 61 -24.47 3.34 -14.17
C ASP A 61 -25.44 4.02 -15.13
N ASP A 62 -24.92 4.60 -16.19
CA ASP A 62 -25.72 5.22 -17.25
C ASP A 62 -25.54 4.42 -18.56
N GLY A 63 -26.28 3.35 -18.64
CA GLY A 63 -26.25 2.47 -19.82
C GLY A 63 -24.92 1.76 -20.06
N GLY A 64 -24.22 1.38 -19.00
CA GLY A 64 -22.93 0.68 -19.03
C GLY A 64 -21.72 1.60 -18.93
N VAL A 65 -21.92 2.92 -18.84
CA VAL A 65 -20.88 3.89 -18.53
C VAL A 65 -20.93 4.22 -17.03
N LEU A 66 -19.90 3.82 -16.30
CA LEU A 66 -19.83 4.06 -14.86
C LEU A 66 -19.25 5.44 -14.58
N SER A 67 -19.89 6.16 -13.68
CA SER A 67 -19.41 7.44 -13.14
C SER A 67 -19.37 7.41 -11.61
N LEU A 68 -18.56 8.28 -11.01
CA LEU A 68 -18.39 8.37 -9.56
C LEU A 68 -18.75 9.79 -9.09
N ARG A 69 -19.57 9.88 -8.06
CA ARG A 69 -20.03 11.13 -7.47
C ARG A 69 -19.80 11.17 -5.97
N GLU A 70 -19.73 12.40 -5.43
CA GLU A 70 -19.87 12.69 -4.00
C GLU A 70 -20.95 13.76 -3.86
N GLY A 71 -22.12 13.39 -3.32
CA GLY A 71 -23.30 14.23 -3.40
C GLY A 71 -23.65 14.58 -4.85
N ASP A 72 -23.78 15.88 -5.15
CA ASP A 72 -24.06 16.36 -6.51
C ASP A 72 -22.79 16.54 -7.38
N GLU A 73 -21.60 16.45 -6.79
CA GLU A 73 -20.33 16.62 -7.51
C GLU A 73 -19.96 15.38 -8.29
N LEU A 74 -19.67 15.55 -9.59
CA LEU A 74 -19.09 14.49 -10.43
C LEU A 74 -17.58 14.44 -10.24
N LEU A 75 -17.08 13.35 -9.67
CA LEU A 75 -15.64 13.12 -9.45
C LEU A 75 -14.97 12.53 -10.69
N SER A 76 -15.64 11.61 -11.37
CA SER A 76 -15.18 11.01 -12.63
C SER A 76 -16.37 10.55 -13.45
N ASP A 77 -16.35 10.82 -14.75
CA ASP A 77 -17.36 10.41 -15.74
C ASP A 77 -17.06 9.05 -16.38
N HIS A 78 -15.86 8.51 -16.15
CA HIS A 78 -15.44 7.18 -16.64
C HIS A 78 -14.70 6.43 -15.53
N VAL A 79 -15.37 5.45 -14.97
CA VAL A 79 -14.84 4.58 -13.91
C VAL A 79 -14.89 3.14 -14.37
N SER A 80 -13.85 2.38 -14.10
CA SER A 80 -13.80 0.94 -14.27
C SER A 80 -13.78 0.22 -12.91
N ILE A 81 -14.37 -0.97 -12.84
CA ILE A 81 -14.17 -1.86 -11.70
C ILE A 81 -13.06 -2.83 -12.07
N VAL A 82 -11.93 -2.72 -11.39
CA VAL A 82 -10.70 -3.43 -11.70
C VAL A 82 -10.69 -4.79 -10.99
N PRO A 83 -10.30 -5.89 -11.67
CA PRO A 83 -10.18 -7.20 -11.04
C PRO A 83 -9.12 -7.16 -9.93
N MET A 84 -9.34 -7.93 -8.86
CA MET A 84 -8.47 -8.01 -7.71
C MET A 84 -7.96 -9.43 -7.51
N PHE A 85 -6.65 -9.58 -7.37
CA PHE A 85 -6.00 -10.87 -7.13
C PHE A 85 -5.47 -10.88 -5.69
N GLY A 86 -6.28 -11.40 -4.79
CA GLY A 86 -6.00 -11.31 -3.36
C GLY A 86 -6.14 -9.88 -2.81
N HIS A 87 -5.03 -9.15 -2.69
CA HIS A 87 -5.03 -7.81 -2.08
C HIS A 87 -5.02 -6.67 -3.12
N SER A 88 -4.51 -6.89 -4.31
CA SER A 88 -4.23 -5.86 -5.32
C SER A 88 -4.51 -6.38 -6.75
N PRO A 89 -4.75 -5.50 -7.72
CA PRO A 89 -4.85 -5.86 -9.12
C PRO A 89 -3.56 -6.40 -9.76
N GLU A 90 -2.40 -5.94 -9.27
CA GLU A 90 -1.11 -6.17 -9.94
C GLU A 90 -0.07 -6.83 -9.02
N THR A 91 -0.38 -7.00 -7.73
CA THR A 91 0.55 -7.58 -6.77
C THR A 91 -0.12 -8.62 -5.88
N VAL A 92 0.54 -9.74 -5.67
CA VAL A 92 0.11 -10.74 -4.69
C VAL A 92 0.66 -10.37 -3.32
N THR A 93 -0.19 -10.44 -2.30
CA THR A 93 0.24 -10.19 -0.91
C THR A 93 -0.14 -11.37 -0.03
N VAL A 94 0.85 -11.94 0.65
CA VAL A 94 0.68 -13.03 1.60
C VAL A 94 1.19 -12.59 2.97
N THR A 95 0.44 -12.91 4.02
CA THR A 95 0.85 -12.69 5.41
C THR A 95 1.09 -14.04 6.05
N ILE A 96 2.35 -14.39 6.26
CA ILE A 96 2.77 -15.72 6.73
C ILE A 96 2.70 -15.91 8.25
N SER A 97 2.55 -14.82 9.00
CA SER A 97 2.37 -14.87 10.45
C SER A 97 1.21 -13.98 10.89
N LYS A 98 0.19 -14.56 11.50
CA LYS A 98 -1.00 -13.84 11.98
C LYS A 98 -1.52 -14.46 13.29
N GLY A 99 -1.68 -13.61 14.32
CA GLY A 99 -2.25 -14.04 15.60
C GLY A 99 -1.43 -15.10 16.32
N GLY A 100 -0.10 -15.13 16.13
CA GLY A 100 0.80 -16.12 16.73
C GLY A 100 0.81 -17.49 16.03
N LYS A 101 0.11 -17.61 14.88
CA LYS A 101 0.16 -18.79 14.02
C LYS A 101 0.95 -18.46 12.77
N GLU A 102 1.91 -19.31 12.42
CA GLU A 102 2.65 -19.24 11.17
C GLU A 102 2.00 -20.16 10.13
N MET A 103 1.99 -19.69 8.90
CA MET A 103 1.59 -20.44 7.71
C MET A 103 2.77 -21.29 7.26
N SER A 104 2.57 -22.54 6.86
CA SER A 104 3.68 -23.35 6.32
C SER A 104 4.18 -22.79 4.98
N VAL A 105 5.38 -23.22 4.57
CA VAL A 105 5.93 -22.84 3.26
C VAL A 105 4.99 -23.26 2.14
N GLU A 106 4.44 -24.48 2.19
CA GLU A 106 3.53 -25.04 1.19
C GLU A 106 2.21 -24.25 1.14
N GLU A 107 1.64 -23.88 2.28
CA GLU A 107 0.42 -23.07 2.35
C GLU A 107 0.65 -21.67 1.74
N ALA A 108 1.78 -21.03 2.06
CA ALA A 108 2.14 -19.72 1.51
C ALA A 108 2.34 -19.79 -0.01
N LEU A 109 3.05 -20.81 -0.49
CA LEU A 109 3.27 -21.03 -1.91
C LEU A 109 1.97 -21.32 -2.66
N ALA A 110 1.07 -22.14 -2.12
CA ALA A 110 -0.21 -22.45 -2.74
C ALA A 110 -1.06 -21.19 -3.00
N ILE A 111 -1.02 -20.21 -2.07
CA ILE A 111 -1.69 -18.91 -2.28
C ILE A 111 -0.98 -18.12 -3.40
N MET A 112 0.34 -18.04 -3.38
CA MET A 112 1.09 -17.28 -4.39
C MET A 112 1.00 -17.92 -5.76
N ASP A 113 1.11 -19.24 -5.86
CA ASP A 113 1.05 -20.01 -7.11
C ASP A 113 -0.29 -19.82 -7.83
N SER A 114 -1.40 -19.63 -7.10
CA SER A 114 -2.71 -19.39 -7.72
C SER A 114 -2.79 -18.10 -8.54
N TYR A 115 -1.88 -17.15 -8.33
CA TYR A 115 -1.88 -15.86 -9.04
C TYR A 115 -0.61 -15.61 -9.87
N SER A 116 0.53 -16.20 -9.49
CA SER A 116 1.85 -15.86 -10.07
C SER A 116 2.02 -16.21 -11.55
N GLY A 117 1.17 -17.08 -12.09
CA GLY A 117 1.13 -17.37 -13.53
C GLY A 117 0.36 -16.36 -14.37
N MET A 118 -0.26 -15.34 -13.77
CA MET A 118 -1.03 -14.32 -14.48
C MET A 118 -0.11 -13.20 -14.96
N GLU A 119 -0.16 -12.85 -16.25
CA GLU A 119 0.66 -11.80 -16.87
C GLU A 119 0.48 -10.40 -16.22
N VAL A 120 -0.64 -10.17 -15.53
CA VAL A 120 -0.94 -8.91 -14.86
C VAL A 120 -0.15 -8.75 -13.56
N ILE A 121 0.35 -9.84 -12.97
CA ILE A 121 1.09 -9.80 -11.71
C ILE A 121 2.51 -9.33 -11.96
N ARG A 122 2.87 -8.22 -11.33
CA ARG A 122 4.18 -7.56 -11.46
C ARG A 122 5.10 -7.80 -10.29
N GLY A 123 4.57 -8.19 -9.12
CA GLY A 123 5.38 -8.41 -7.94
C GLY A 123 4.62 -9.12 -6.82
N VAL A 124 5.38 -9.59 -5.85
CA VAL A 124 4.85 -10.28 -4.67
C VAL A 124 5.30 -9.59 -3.39
N THR A 125 4.41 -9.51 -2.42
CA THR A 125 4.70 -9.02 -1.08
C THR A 125 4.47 -10.12 -0.07
N ILE A 126 5.49 -10.45 0.70
CA ILE A 126 5.39 -11.41 1.79
C ILE A 126 5.53 -10.63 3.11
N ASN A 127 4.51 -10.68 3.97
CA ASN A 127 4.53 -10.05 5.28
C ASN A 127 4.82 -11.09 6.35
N GLY A 128 5.92 -10.91 7.07
CA GLY A 128 6.37 -11.82 8.13
C GLY A 128 6.73 -11.11 9.44
N ASN A 129 6.04 -10.04 9.79
CA ASN A 129 6.40 -9.13 10.89
C ASN A 129 6.55 -9.78 12.29
N ARG A 130 6.16 -11.03 12.46
CA ARG A 130 6.32 -11.83 13.71
C ARG A 130 6.67 -13.27 13.41
N ALA A 131 7.08 -13.57 12.19
CA ALA A 131 7.52 -14.91 11.80
C ALA A 131 8.93 -15.18 12.31
N ASP A 132 9.25 -16.45 12.53
CA ASP A 132 10.64 -16.88 12.71
C ASP A 132 11.46 -16.43 11.49
N PRO A 133 12.61 -15.76 11.66
CA PRO A 133 13.39 -15.22 10.54
C PRO A 133 13.85 -16.30 9.52
N ARG A 134 14.15 -17.51 9.97
CA ARG A 134 14.55 -18.61 9.09
C ARG A 134 13.38 -19.10 8.27
N HIS A 135 12.26 -19.35 8.95
CA HIS A 135 11.02 -19.71 8.26
C HIS A 135 10.60 -18.66 7.23
N TYR A 136 10.74 -17.38 7.56
CA TYR A 136 10.47 -16.29 6.63
C TYR A 136 11.38 -16.36 5.40
N ALA A 137 12.69 -16.56 5.60
CA ALA A 137 13.64 -16.71 4.51
C ALA A 137 13.36 -17.97 3.66
N ASP A 138 12.92 -19.07 4.28
CA ASP A 138 12.54 -20.30 3.57
C ASP A 138 11.35 -20.05 2.63
N VAL A 139 10.32 -19.32 3.06
CA VAL A 139 9.18 -18.94 2.19
C VAL A 139 9.63 -18.07 1.03
N VAL A 140 10.48 -17.06 1.28
CA VAL A 140 11.02 -16.17 0.23
C VAL A 140 11.84 -16.97 -0.77
N SER A 141 12.77 -17.82 -0.31
CA SER A 141 13.63 -18.67 -1.14
C SER A 141 12.83 -19.67 -1.97
N ALA A 142 11.83 -20.30 -1.38
CA ALA A 142 10.96 -21.24 -2.06
C ALA A 142 10.17 -20.58 -3.19
N TYR A 143 9.71 -19.34 -3.02
CA TYR A 143 9.06 -18.58 -4.06
C TYR A 143 10.05 -18.13 -5.15
N SER A 144 11.18 -17.54 -4.77
CA SER A 144 12.19 -17.04 -5.72
C SER A 144 12.79 -18.12 -6.60
N SER A 145 12.78 -19.38 -6.13
CA SER A 145 13.22 -20.53 -6.95
C SER A 145 12.22 -20.93 -8.05
N ARG A 146 10.99 -20.43 -8.02
CA ARG A 146 9.93 -20.78 -8.97
C ARG A 146 9.57 -19.66 -9.94
N TYR A 147 9.74 -18.40 -9.52
CA TYR A 147 9.24 -17.24 -10.25
C TYR A 147 10.24 -16.09 -10.24
N ASP A 148 10.30 -15.35 -11.32
CA ASP A 148 11.18 -14.17 -11.50
C ASP A 148 10.54 -12.85 -11.01
N HIS A 149 9.36 -12.90 -10.38
CA HIS A 149 8.72 -11.69 -9.87
C HIS A 149 9.55 -11.05 -8.75
N PRO A 150 9.67 -9.71 -8.69
CA PRO A 150 10.28 -9.04 -7.57
C PRO A 150 9.53 -9.35 -6.27
N ILE A 151 10.28 -9.69 -5.22
CA ILE A 151 9.73 -10.02 -3.89
C ILE A 151 10.00 -8.88 -2.94
N GLY A 152 8.93 -8.29 -2.39
CA GLY A 152 9.01 -7.37 -1.28
C GLY A 152 8.72 -8.07 0.04
N VAL A 153 9.50 -7.79 1.07
CA VAL A 153 9.33 -8.34 2.42
C VAL A 153 8.93 -7.27 3.42
N GLY A 154 7.86 -7.51 4.19
CA GLY A 154 7.38 -6.60 5.25
C GLY A 154 7.81 -7.11 6.62
N SER A 155 8.73 -6.41 7.28
CA SER A 155 9.19 -6.74 8.64
C SER A 155 9.72 -5.49 9.34
N ASN A 156 9.44 -5.37 10.65
CA ASN A 156 10.08 -4.36 11.50
C ASN A 156 11.36 -4.88 12.18
N ASP A 157 11.72 -6.14 11.94
CA ASP A 157 12.99 -6.69 12.40
C ASP A 157 14.11 -6.25 11.45
N MET A 158 14.89 -5.28 11.90
CA MET A 158 16.05 -4.73 11.21
C MET A 158 17.37 -5.27 11.80
N ASP A 159 17.36 -6.45 12.43
CA ASP A 159 18.60 -7.12 12.80
C ASP A 159 19.43 -7.38 11.53
N PRO A 160 20.72 -7.00 11.51
CA PRO A 160 21.55 -7.13 10.31
C PRO A 160 21.69 -8.57 9.78
N GLN A 161 21.53 -9.60 10.62
CA GLN A 161 21.55 -11.00 10.17
C GLN A 161 20.24 -11.35 9.48
N VAL A 162 19.10 -10.92 10.03
CA VAL A 162 17.78 -11.13 9.44
C VAL A 162 17.67 -10.41 8.09
N VAL A 163 18.08 -9.15 8.03
CA VAL A 163 18.06 -8.34 6.81
C VAL A 163 18.89 -9.00 5.69
N ARG A 164 20.12 -9.45 5.99
CA ARG A 164 20.94 -10.17 5.01
C ARG A 164 20.32 -11.51 4.58
N MET A 165 19.80 -12.28 5.56
CA MET A 165 19.15 -13.56 5.28
C MET A 165 17.96 -13.41 4.30
N LEU A 166 17.11 -12.41 4.51
CA LEU A 166 15.99 -12.12 3.61
C LEU A 166 16.46 -11.67 2.22
N ARG A 167 17.51 -10.86 2.16
CA ARG A 167 18.11 -10.42 0.88
C ARG A 167 18.71 -11.60 0.11
N GLU A 168 19.44 -12.49 0.78
CA GLU A 168 20.04 -13.70 0.20
C GLU A 168 19.00 -14.73 -0.25
N ALA A 169 17.85 -14.79 0.44
CA ALA A 169 16.72 -15.63 0.06
C ALA A 169 16.01 -15.16 -1.23
N GLY A 170 16.31 -13.96 -1.74
CA GLY A 170 15.76 -13.44 -2.98
C GLY A 170 14.86 -12.22 -2.84
N ALA A 171 14.68 -11.65 -1.63
CA ALA A 171 13.96 -10.40 -1.48
C ALA A 171 14.71 -9.25 -2.16
N VAL A 172 13.99 -8.44 -2.95
CA VAL A 172 14.56 -7.26 -3.63
C VAL A 172 14.22 -5.96 -2.92
N ASN A 173 13.15 -5.94 -2.15
CA ASN A 173 12.67 -4.77 -1.43
C ASN A 173 12.33 -5.14 0.02
N MET A 174 12.52 -4.21 0.94
CA MET A 174 12.09 -4.36 2.33
C MET A 174 11.24 -3.18 2.78
N LYS A 175 10.19 -3.48 3.56
CA LYS A 175 9.34 -2.49 4.20
C LYS A 175 9.49 -2.59 5.70
N VAL A 176 9.79 -1.45 6.30
CA VAL A 176 9.77 -1.22 7.74
C VAL A 176 8.68 -0.19 8.09
N GLY A 177 8.40 0.02 9.36
CA GLY A 177 7.39 1.00 9.78
C GLY A 177 7.76 1.74 11.05
N ILE A 178 7.41 3.02 11.08
CA ILE A 178 7.39 3.88 12.26
C ILE A 178 5.94 3.92 12.76
N THR A 179 5.73 3.43 13.97
CA THR A 179 4.39 3.44 14.58
C THR A 179 4.06 4.82 15.14
N ASP A 180 5.04 5.45 15.79
CA ASP A 180 4.97 6.79 16.34
C ASP A 180 6.26 7.53 16.00
N VAL A 181 6.15 8.73 15.46
CA VAL A 181 7.33 9.54 15.07
C VAL A 181 8.11 10.03 16.29
N HIS A 182 7.46 10.17 17.44
CA HIS A 182 8.10 10.60 18.68
C HIS A 182 8.91 9.50 19.35
N ASP A 183 8.67 8.23 19.03
CA ASP A 183 9.37 7.07 19.59
C ASP A 183 10.62 6.69 18.78
N VAL A 184 10.98 7.44 17.74
CA VAL A 184 12.10 7.11 16.84
C VAL A 184 13.42 7.58 17.43
N ASP A 185 14.27 6.65 17.85
CA ASP A 185 15.60 6.91 18.39
C ASP A 185 16.73 6.85 17.34
N GLU A 186 17.93 7.25 17.72
CA GLU A 186 19.10 7.16 16.84
C GLU A 186 19.44 5.71 16.45
N GLY A 187 19.13 4.74 17.29
CA GLY A 187 19.30 3.33 16.99
C GLY A 187 18.41 2.86 15.84
N PHE A 188 17.19 3.38 15.72
CA PHE A 188 16.32 3.11 14.57
C PHE A 188 16.96 3.64 13.28
N TRP A 189 17.45 4.87 13.27
CA TRP A 189 18.06 5.47 12.08
C TRP A 189 19.31 4.74 11.60
N LEU A 190 20.13 4.27 12.53
CA LEU A 190 21.31 3.45 12.21
C LEU A 190 20.89 2.13 11.57
N ARG A 191 19.92 1.41 12.16
CA ARG A 191 19.42 0.15 11.60
C ARG A 191 18.74 0.36 10.23
N LEU A 192 18.01 1.47 10.02
CA LEU A 192 17.44 1.81 8.72
C LEU A 192 18.54 2.04 7.68
N SER A 193 19.61 2.77 8.06
CA SER A 193 20.78 3.00 7.19
C SER A 193 21.46 1.69 6.81
N ASP A 194 21.69 0.80 7.78
CA ASP A 194 22.27 -0.52 7.53
C ASP A 194 21.39 -1.36 6.60
N THR A 195 20.07 -1.31 6.79
CA THR A 195 19.09 -2.00 5.95
C THR A 195 19.14 -1.48 4.51
N VAL A 196 19.21 -0.15 4.33
CA VAL A 196 19.41 0.47 3.00
C VAL A 196 20.75 0.07 2.40
N GLY A 197 21.81 -0.06 3.22
CA GLY A 197 23.11 -0.57 2.77
C GLY A 197 23.05 -1.98 2.16
N VAL A 198 22.17 -2.84 2.67
CA VAL A 198 21.98 -4.22 2.17
C VAL A 198 21.08 -4.27 0.94
N PHE A 199 19.95 -3.59 0.94
CA PHE A 199 18.98 -3.64 -0.14
C PHE A 199 19.27 -2.67 -1.29
N GLY A 200 19.95 -1.58 -1.00
CA GLY A 200 20.24 -0.50 -1.94
C GLY A 200 19.32 0.71 -1.75
N LYS A 201 19.80 1.86 -2.25
CA LYS A 201 19.05 3.12 -2.26
C LYS A 201 17.74 2.97 -3.03
N GLY A 202 16.64 3.44 -2.45
CA GLY A 202 15.30 3.34 -3.03
C GLY A 202 14.65 1.96 -2.93
N MET A 203 15.33 0.95 -2.32
CA MET A 203 14.81 -0.41 -2.20
C MET A 203 14.21 -0.72 -0.82
N VAL A 204 14.30 0.20 0.11
CA VAL A 204 13.68 0.10 1.44
C VAL A 204 12.59 1.14 1.54
N THR A 205 11.37 0.73 1.92
CA THR A 205 10.29 1.67 2.24
C THR A 205 10.12 1.78 3.73
N CYS A 206 9.89 3.01 4.23
CA CYS A 206 9.61 3.29 5.62
C CYS A 206 8.20 3.86 5.76
N SER A 207 7.27 3.05 6.32
CA SER A 207 5.89 3.47 6.54
C SER A 207 5.77 4.37 7.75
N LEU A 208 5.02 5.47 7.60
CA LEU A 208 4.62 6.36 8.69
C LEU A 208 3.18 6.81 8.51
N PHE A 209 2.62 7.43 9.55
CA PHE A 209 1.23 7.82 9.58
C PHE A 209 1.07 9.32 9.81
N VAL A 210 0.18 9.93 9.03
CA VAL A 210 -0.40 11.23 9.39
C VAL A 210 -1.36 11.00 10.53
N THR A 211 -1.19 11.77 11.60
CA THR A 211 -2.01 11.74 12.81
C THR A 211 -2.34 13.18 13.24
N ASP A 212 -3.31 13.36 14.12
CA ASP A 212 -3.69 14.69 14.59
C ASP A 212 -2.70 15.27 15.62
N ASP A 213 -1.91 14.41 16.26
CA ASP A 213 -0.92 14.76 17.30
C ASP A 213 0.48 15.08 16.75
N VAL A 214 0.71 14.92 15.45
CA VAL A 214 1.97 15.24 14.77
C VAL A 214 1.77 16.42 13.83
N SER A 215 2.58 17.46 13.97
CA SER A 215 2.57 18.60 13.06
C SER A 215 3.11 18.23 11.67
N ASP A 216 2.73 19.02 10.67
CA ASP A 216 3.21 18.81 9.30
C ASP A 216 4.74 18.98 9.21
N ASP A 217 5.31 19.95 9.92
CA ASP A 217 6.75 20.21 9.93
C ASP A 217 7.52 19.01 10.52
N GLU A 218 7.08 18.49 11.68
CA GLU A 218 7.69 17.30 12.29
C GLU A 218 7.61 16.07 11.37
N LEU A 219 6.46 15.87 10.72
CA LEU A 219 6.29 14.75 9.78
C LEU A 219 7.21 14.90 8.57
N LEU A 220 7.33 16.13 8.02
CA LEU A 220 8.19 16.41 6.87
C LEU A 220 9.67 16.31 7.22
N ASP A 221 10.09 16.66 8.44
CA ASP A 221 11.45 16.44 8.93
C ASP A 221 11.80 14.95 9.01
N VAL A 222 10.86 14.12 9.49
CA VAL A 222 11.03 12.65 9.51
C VAL A 222 11.11 12.10 8.07
N ILE A 223 10.28 12.58 7.15
CA ILE A 223 10.30 12.21 5.73
C ILE A 223 11.65 12.60 5.11
N ASP A 224 12.15 13.78 5.38
CA ASP A 224 13.45 14.26 4.89
C ASP A 224 14.58 13.35 5.38
N ARG A 225 14.56 13.00 6.66
CA ARG A 225 15.56 12.10 7.24
C ARG A 225 15.51 10.70 6.63
N ILE A 226 14.32 10.12 6.40
CA ILE A 226 14.15 8.85 5.69
C ILE A 226 14.79 8.93 4.29
N CYS A 227 14.47 9.98 3.53
CA CYS A 227 15.01 10.18 2.19
C CYS A 227 16.53 10.40 2.18
N SER A 228 17.08 11.12 3.17
CA SER A 228 18.51 11.36 3.28
C SER A 228 19.32 10.07 3.51
N ILE A 229 18.73 9.08 4.17
CA ILE A 229 19.30 7.74 4.35
C ILE A 229 19.23 6.91 3.04
N GLY A 230 18.36 7.30 2.11
CA GLY A 230 18.13 6.59 0.85
C GLY A 230 16.95 5.61 0.90
N ALA A 231 16.13 5.64 1.95
CA ALA A 231 14.86 4.92 2.01
C ALA A 231 13.73 5.75 1.40
N MET A 232 12.67 5.09 0.96
CA MET A 232 11.47 5.75 0.43
C MET A 232 10.38 5.84 1.49
N PRO A 233 9.84 7.02 1.79
CA PRO A 233 8.72 7.16 2.71
C PRO A 233 7.44 6.58 2.12
N ASP A 234 6.63 5.90 2.95
CA ASP A 234 5.31 5.35 2.65
C ASP A 234 4.32 5.96 3.64
N VAL A 235 3.64 7.04 3.23
CA VAL A 235 2.81 7.84 4.14
C VAL A 235 1.33 7.49 4.00
N LYS A 236 0.74 7.06 5.10
CA LYS A 236 -0.67 6.74 5.24
C LYS A 236 -1.35 7.66 6.25
N VAL A 237 -2.67 7.67 6.26
CA VAL A 237 -3.43 8.37 7.30
C VAL A 237 -3.95 7.37 8.31
N ARG A 238 -3.66 7.61 9.59
CA ARG A 238 -4.20 6.80 10.70
C ARG A 238 -5.73 6.94 10.74
N ARG A 239 -6.37 5.90 11.21
CA ARG A 239 -7.78 5.96 11.56
C ARG A 239 -7.87 6.09 13.08
N SER A 240 -8.57 7.09 13.56
CA SER A 240 -8.84 7.27 14.98
C SER A 240 -9.54 6.04 15.55
N GLU A 241 -9.07 5.54 16.66
CA GLU A 241 -9.72 4.43 17.38
C GLU A 241 -11.05 4.85 18.00
N GLU A 242 -11.15 6.11 18.42
CA GLU A 242 -12.33 6.66 19.06
C GLU A 242 -13.46 6.92 18.06
N THR A 243 -13.18 7.61 16.95
CA THR A 243 -14.18 8.04 15.99
C THR A 243 -14.32 7.11 14.78
N GLY A 244 -13.32 6.27 14.53
CA GLY A 244 -13.22 5.45 13.32
C GLY A 244 -12.95 6.27 12.05
N LEU A 245 -12.79 7.58 12.13
CA LEU A 245 -12.51 8.46 11.00
C LEU A 245 -11.00 8.56 10.74
N LYS A 246 -10.63 8.99 9.55
CA LYS A 246 -9.24 9.28 9.20
C LYS A 246 -8.78 10.61 9.83
N GLU A 247 -7.56 10.62 10.37
CA GLU A 247 -6.97 11.75 11.11
C GLU A 247 -6.30 12.77 10.17
N ALA A 248 -6.88 13.04 9.02
CA ALA A 248 -6.43 14.10 8.13
C ALA A 248 -7.54 14.53 7.18
N THR A 249 -7.51 15.80 6.77
CA THR A 249 -8.32 16.29 5.66
C THR A 249 -7.65 15.95 4.30
N PRO A 250 -8.41 15.90 3.21
CA PRO A 250 -7.85 15.70 1.87
C PRO A 250 -6.76 16.73 1.51
N GLU A 251 -6.97 18.00 1.88
CA GLU A 251 -6.04 19.10 1.63
C GLU A 251 -4.70 18.88 2.34
N ARG A 252 -4.74 18.56 3.64
CA ARG A 252 -3.56 18.24 4.45
C ARG A 252 -2.82 17.06 3.86
N TYR A 253 -3.55 15.99 3.52
CA TYR A 253 -2.93 14.79 2.94
C TYR A 253 -2.30 15.08 1.57
N CYS A 254 -2.95 15.84 0.70
CA CYS A 254 -2.37 16.28 -0.58
C CYS A 254 -1.12 17.15 -0.37
N TYR A 255 -1.13 18.07 0.58
CA TYR A 255 0.03 18.89 0.92
C TYR A 255 1.23 18.03 1.31
N ILE A 256 1.04 17.08 2.23
CA ILE A 256 2.08 16.15 2.68
C ILE A 256 2.61 15.32 1.52
N GLN A 257 1.74 14.78 0.66
CA GLN A 257 2.16 13.96 -0.49
C GLN A 257 2.96 14.74 -1.54
N ARG A 258 2.58 15.99 -1.83
CA ARG A 258 3.35 16.87 -2.73
C ARG A 258 4.70 17.24 -2.13
N SER A 259 4.73 17.59 -0.85
CA SER A 259 5.98 17.91 -0.14
C SER A 259 6.90 16.69 -0.08
N MET A 260 6.37 15.51 0.23
CA MET A 260 7.10 14.25 0.21
C MET A 260 7.71 13.96 -1.17
N LYS A 261 6.94 14.13 -2.27
CA LYS A 261 7.48 13.96 -3.63
C LYS A 261 8.67 14.88 -3.89
N SER A 262 8.54 16.17 -3.55
CA SER A 262 9.62 17.15 -3.72
C SER A 262 10.86 16.80 -2.89
N ILE A 263 10.66 16.25 -1.68
CA ILE A 263 11.77 15.76 -0.84
C ILE A 263 12.43 14.55 -1.51
N MET A 264 11.66 13.57 -1.96
CA MET A 264 12.19 12.38 -2.66
C MET A 264 13.02 12.77 -3.89
N GLU A 265 12.53 13.73 -4.71
CA GLU A 265 13.23 14.24 -5.88
C GLU A 265 14.59 14.85 -5.52
N ARG A 266 14.69 15.63 -4.42
CA ARG A 266 15.97 16.19 -3.93
C ARG A 266 17.02 15.12 -3.64
N TYR A 267 16.59 13.96 -3.16
CA TYR A 267 17.47 12.84 -2.87
C TYR A 267 17.61 11.86 -4.04
N GLY A 268 17.02 12.13 -5.21
CA GLY A 268 17.06 11.26 -6.37
C GLY A 268 16.42 9.91 -6.09
N LEU A 269 15.28 9.91 -5.39
CA LEU A 269 14.43 8.74 -5.13
C LEU A 269 13.23 8.79 -6.07
N ASP A 270 12.94 7.69 -6.73
CA ASP A 270 11.83 7.53 -7.65
C ASP A 270 11.14 6.18 -7.40
N GLY A 271 9.85 6.24 -7.04
CA GLY A 271 9.03 5.06 -6.76
C GLY A 271 8.30 4.47 -7.98
N SER A 272 8.48 5.03 -9.19
CA SER A 272 7.73 4.62 -10.39
C SER A 272 7.93 3.15 -10.75
N GLY A 273 9.14 2.62 -10.60
CA GLY A 273 9.50 1.22 -10.88
C GLY A 273 9.32 0.25 -9.70
N PHE A 274 8.71 0.67 -8.60
CA PHE A 274 8.58 -0.17 -7.41
C PHE A 274 7.27 -0.99 -7.45
N ASP A 275 7.33 -2.26 -7.83
CA ASP A 275 6.17 -3.11 -8.12
C ASP A 275 5.76 -4.05 -6.96
N THR A 276 6.25 -3.80 -5.76
CA THR A 276 5.89 -4.57 -4.55
C THR A 276 5.26 -3.68 -3.49
N MET A 277 4.69 -4.27 -2.45
CA MET A 277 4.15 -3.60 -1.25
C MET A 277 3.13 -2.50 -1.57
N CYS A 278 3.10 -1.44 -0.77
CA CYS A 278 2.13 -0.36 -0.93
C CYS A 278 2.38 0.46 -2.19
N TYR A 279 3.62 0.61 -2.63
CA TYR A 279 3.98 1.26 -3.89
C TYR A 279 3.49 0.48 -5.12
N GLY A 280 3.56 -0.86 -5.10
CA GLY A 280 2.97 -1.71 -6.13
C GLY A 280 1.44 -1.76 -6.05
N CYS A 281 0.89 -1.78 -4.84
CA CYS A 281 -0.56 -1.92 -4.60
C CYS A 281 -1.37 -0.64 -4.87
N ARG A 282 -0.97 0.52 -4.37
CA ARG A 282 -1.57 1.87 -4.52
C ARG A 282 -3.03 2.05 -4.07
N LEU A 283 -3.66 1.06 -3.45
CA LEU A 283 -5.12 1.06 -3.27
C LEU A 283 -5.64 1.86 -2.07
N CYS A 284 -4.83 2.01 -1.02
CA CYS A 284 -5.25 2.62 0.25
C CYS A 284 -4.43 3.86 0.65
N MET A 285 -3.62 4.36 -0.27
CA MET A 285 -2.78 5.54 -0.10
C MET A 285 -2.51 6.22 -1.44
N ILE A 286 -1.97 7.42 -1.38
CA ILE A 286 -1.40 8.10 -2.53
C ILE A 286 0.07 7.69 -2.66
N VAL A 287 0.50 7.39 -3.87
CA VAL A 287 1.88 7.00 -4.18
C VAL A 287 2.49 8.01 -5.16
N PRO A 288 3.48 8.81 -4.72
CA PRO A 288 4.20 9.72 -5.62
C PRO A 288 4.80 8.99 -6.82
N PHE A 289 4.91 9.66 -7.95
CA PHE A 289 5.40 9.15 -9.25
C PHE A 289 4.52 8.09 -9.92
N LYS A 290 3.47 7.59 -9.24
CA LYS A 290 2.50 6.66 -9.82
C LYS A 290 1.09 7.25 -9.92
N ASP A 291 0.73 8.11 -8.98
CA ASP A 291 -0.59 8.72 -8.92
C ASP A 291 -0.57 10.20 -9.38
N PHE A 292 0.61 10.83 -9.38
CA PHE A 292 0.79 12.22 -9.83
C PHE A 292 2.25 12.57 -10.13
#